data_52496ad30a232e19247ebd8b1eb5647f
#
_entry.id   52496ad30a232e19247ebd8b1eb5647f
#
_cell.length_a   1.000
_cell.length_b   1.000
_cell.length_c   1.000
_cell.angle_alpha   90.00
_cell.angle_beta   90.00
_cell.angle_gamma   90.00
#
_symmetry.space_group_name_H-M   'P 1'
#
loop_
_entity.id
_entity.type
_entity.pdbx_description
1 polymer ?
#
loop_
_entity_poly.entity_id
_entity_poly.type
_entity_poly.pdbx_seq_one_letter_code
_entity_poly.pdbx_strand_id
1 'polypeptide(L)'
;MLRRFSAVSLFLLFSLCAFAQSKSRHFELNYSFTVRITDPGKPLDIWFPMAQSDQFQQVKITSKSGDLPLKETTEPEYGNRMFYAHTDKADQAEYHFTVKYDVVRLEHLAAVSIKKPASDKELHRFLQADKLVPITGKPAELAAEQAKPGMSDLDKGHAFYNYVFSTMKYDKTGTGWGKGDTLWACDSKRGNCTDFHSVFISMSRSQKIPARFEMGLSLPEGQTSGQIAGYHCWAEFYTRDRGWFPVDISEAWKHQEKKDYFFGAHDVNRVQFSVGRDVELSPRQHGDRVNYLIFPYVELDGQSYPNVANAISFSEVASGQEATRASR
;
A
#
# COMPACT_ATOMS: atom_id res chain seq x y z
N MET A 1 -30.01 61.51 43.43
CA MET A 1 -28.82 61.08 42.68
C MET A 1 -28.83 59.54 42.60
N LEU A 2 -29.36 58.97 41.54
CA LEU A 2 -29.34 57.49 41.29
C LEU A 2 -28.18 57.17 40.37
N ARG A 3 -27.19 56.40 40.88
CA ARG A 3 -26.13 55.85 40.06
C ARG A 3 -26.63 54.53 39.41
N ARG A 4 -26.71 54.51 38.09
CA ARG A 4 -26.94 53.30 37.29
C ARG A 4 -25.62 52.56 37.12
N PHE A 5 -25.52 51.36 37.61
CA PHE A 5 -24.45 50.39 37.29
C PHE A 5 -24.86 49.65 36.01
N SER A 6 -24.10 49.84 34.93
CA SER A 6 -24.16 49.03 33.72
C SER A 6 -23.30 47.81 33.89
N ALA A 7 -23.91 46.63 33.93
CA ALA A 7 -23.20 45.37 33.89
C ALA A 7 -22.86 45.03 32.40
N VAL A 8 -21.56 45.03 32.08
CA VAL A 8 -21.06 44.55 30.81
C VAL A 8 -20.87 43.03 30.91
N SER A 9 -21.74 42.28 30.30
CA SER A 9 -21.62 40.83 30.16
C SER A 9 -20.60 40.50 29.07
N LEU A 10 -19.42 40.03 29.44
CA LEU A 10 -18.38 39.56 28.54
C LEU A 10 -18.71 38.12 28.13
N PHE A 11 -19.26 37.93 26.92
CA PHE A 11 -19.44 36.62 26.32
C PHE A 11 -18.09 36.08 25.83
N LEU A 12 -17.49 35.16 26.57
CA LEU A 12 -16.35 34.37 26.12
C LEU A 12 -16.86 33.33 25.10
N LEU A 13 -16.63 33.61 23.83
CA LEU A 13 -16.79 32.62 22.75
C LEU A 13 -15.65 31.58 22.90
N PHE A 14 -15.94 30.47 23.52
CA PHE A 14 -15.10 29.26 23.43
C PHE A 14 -15.25 28.68 22.00
N SER A 15 -14.31 29.00 21.12
CA SER A 15 -14.14 28.25 19.86
C SER A 15 -13.76 26.81 20.21
N LEU A 16 -14.72 25.90 20.22
CA LEU A 16 -14.45 24.46 20.17
C LEU A 16 -13.77 24.17 18.84
N CYS A 17 -12.44 24.11 18.81
CA CYS A 17 -11.74 23.41 17.76
C CYS A 17 -12.11 21.93 17.88
N ALA A 18 -13.12 21.51 17.14
CA ALA A 18 -13.38 20.10 16.90
C ALA A 18 -12.18 19.57 16.12
N PHE A 19 -11.23 18.97 16.80
CA PHE A 19 -10.26 18.10 16.14
C PHE A 19 -11.07 16.97 15.52
N ALA A 20 -11.14 16.93 14.20
CA ALA A 20 -11.71 15.80 13.48
C ALA A 20 -10.91 14.57 13.93
N GLN A 21 -11.54 13.71 14.70
CA GLN A 21 -10.94 12.45 15.13
C GLN A 21 -10.70 11.63 13.86
N SER A 22 -9.45 11.25 13.58
CA SER A 22 -9.13 10.42 12.44
C SER A 22 -9.92 9.11 12.56
N LYS A 23 -10.52 8.68 11.45
CA LYS A 23 -11.27 7.42 11.43
C LYS A 23 -10.34 6.26 11.71
N SER A 24 -10.86 5.22 12.34
CA SER A 24 -10.14 3.96 12.56
C SER A 24 -11.03 2.77 12.24
N ARG A 25 -10.42 1.64 11.88
CA ARG A 25 -11.10 0.36 11.66
C ARG A 25 -10.28 -0.73 12.34
N HIS A 26 -10.94 -1.57 13.14
CA HIS A 26 -10.32 -2.68 13.86
C HIS A 26 -10.86 -4.01 13.33
N PHE A 27 -9.99 -4.89 12.87
CA PHE A 27 -10.37 -6.16 12.27
C PHE A 27 -9.31 -7.23 12.47
N GLU A 28 -9.75 -8.48 12.49
CA GLU A 28 -8.89 -9.64 12.32
C GLU A 28 -8.75 -9.94 10.83
N LEU A 29 -7.52 -10.23 10.37
CA LEU A 29 -7.21 -10.64 9.00
C LEU A 29 -6.65 -12.07 9.04
N ASN A 30 -7.24 -12.96 8.26
CA ASN A 30 -6.73 -14.30 8.03
C ASN A 30 -6.10 -14.36 6.64
N TYR A 31 -4.78 -14.50 6.60
CA TYR A 31 -4.01 -14.64 5.36
C TYR A 31 -3.57 -16.10 5.23
N SER A 32 -4.21 -16.86 4.34
CA SER A 32 -3.93 -18.27 4.11
C SER A 32 -3.64 -18.51 2.63
N PHE A 33 -2.80 -19.50 2.36
CA PHE A 33 -2.55 -19.98 1.00
C PHE A 33 -2.13 -21.44 1.00
N THR A 34 -2.25 -22.07 -0.15
CA THR A 34 -1.83 -23.45 -0.41
C THR A 34 -0.94 -23.49 -1.63
N VAL A 35 0.22 -24.12 -1.51
CA VAL A 35 1.12 -24.45 -2.63
C VAL A 35 0.86 -25.90 -3.03
N ARG A 36 0.48 -26.13 -4.29
CA ARG A 36 0.23 -27.48 -4.83
C ARG A 36 1.42 -27.98 -5.62
N ILE A 37 1.99 -29.10 -5.24
CA ILE A 37 3.17 -29.68 -5.87
C ILE A 37 2.76 -30.67 -6.93
N THR A 38 3.19 -30.43 -8.17
CA THR A 38 2.97 -31.32 -9.33
C THR A 38 4.21 -32.13 -9.71
N ASP A 39 5.38 -31.75 -9.19
CA ASP A 39 6.66 -32.42 -9.43
C ASP A 39 7.39 -32.63 -8.09
N PRO A 40 7.07 -33.69 -7.34
CA PRO A 40 7.59 -33.90 -5.99
C PRO A 40 9.07 -34.28 -5.98
N GLY A 41 9.69 -34.13 -4.80
CA GLY A 41 11.07 -34.55 -4.55
C GLY A 41 12.13 -33.47 -4.85
N LYS A 42 11.72 -32.27 -5.18
CA LYS A 42 12.59 -31.11 -5.50
C LYS A 42 12.66 -30.13 -4.34
N PRO A 43 13.71 -29.29 -4.27
CA PRO A 43 13.78 -28.19 -3.34
C PRO A 43 12.62 -27.19 -3.56
N LEU A 44 12.04 -26.73 -2.45
CA LEU A 44 10.93 -25.78 -2.46
C LEU A 44 11.28 -24.59 -1.57
N ASP A 45 11.19 -23.40 -2.13
CA ASP A 45 11.38 -22.12 -1.45
C ASP A 45 10.11 -21.29 -1.55
N ILE A 46 9.68 -20.72 -0.44
CA ILE A 46 8.45 -19.95 -0.33
C ILE A 46 8.72 -18.66 0.43
N TRP A 47 8.40 -17.52 -0.17
CA TRP A 47 8.39 -16.22 0.48
C TRP A 47 7.00 -15.63 0.43
N PHE A 48 6.53 -15.04 1.51
CA PHE A 48 5.28 -14.30 1.49
C PHE A 48 5.33 -13.10 2.45
N PRO A 49 4.65 -11.99 2.08
CA PRO A 49 4.80 -10.75 2.82
C PRO A 49 4.21 -10.84 4.22
N MET A 50 4.78 -10.06 5.12
CA MET A 50 4.29 -9.89 6.47
C MET A 50 3.83 -8.45 6.68
N ALA A 51 2.56 -8.26 7.06
CA ALA A 51 2.06 -6.93 7.41
C ALA A 51 2.84 -6.39 8.63
N GLN A 52 3.17 -5.10 8.58
CA GLN A 52 3.98 -4.43 9.59
C GLN A 52 3.22 -3.25 10.19
N SER A 53 3.50 -2.92 11.46
CA SER A 53 3.02 -1.70 12.06
C SER A 53 3.78 -0.49 11.53
N ASP A 54 3.06 0.60 11.34
CA ASP A 54 3.57 1.92 11.00
C ASP A 54 2.77 3.00 11.76
N GLN A 55 2.87 4.25 11.35
CA GLN A 55 2.12 5.35 11.97
C GLN A 55 0.62 5.33 11.69
N PHE A 56 0.15 4.53 10.71
CA PHE A 56 -1.24 4.46 10.28
C PHE A 56 -1.86 3.08 10.43
N GLN A 57 -1.10 2.08 10.85
CA GLN A 57 -1.62 0.77 11.19
C GLN A 57 -0.84 0.13 12.34
N GLN A 58 -1.58 -0.44 13.28
CA GLN A 58 -1.03 -1.33 14.29
C GLN A 58 -1.36 -2.76 13.89
N VAL A 59 -0.34 -3.60 13.78
CA VAL A 59 -0.47 -4.99 13.32
C VAL A 59 0.15 -5.91 14.36
N LYS A 60 -0.64 -6.87 14.82
CA LYS A 60 -0.19 -7.93 15.73
C LYS A 60 -0.48 -9.29 15.11
N ILE A 61 0.54 -10.15 14.99
CA ILE A 61 0.33 -11.55 14.64
C ILE A 61 -0.28 -12.26 15.84
N THR A 62 -1.48 -12.80 15.68
CA THR A 62 -2.19 -13.55 16.73
C THR A 62 -1.95 -15.04 16.63
N SER A 63 -1.73 -15.57 15.43
CA SER A 63 -1.27 -16.94 15.21
C SER A 63 -0.55 -17.07 13.87
N LYS A 64 0.35 -18.06 13.78
CA LYS A 64 0.97 -18.47 12.52
C LYS A 64 1.14 -19.98 12.51
N SER A 65 0.88 -20.61 11.37
CA SER A 65 1.08 -22.03 11.14
C SER A 65 1.50 -22.29 9.70
N GLY A 66 2.19 -23.38 9.47
CA GLY A 66 2.59 -23.85 8.15
C GLY A 66 3.09 -25.28 8.21
N ASP A 67 2.97 -26.01 7.10
CA ASP A 67 3.50 -27.36 6.96
C ASP A 67 5.04 -27.40 6.93
N LEU A 68 5.67 -26.22 6.76
CA LEU A 68 7.12 -26.00 6.91
C LEU A 68 7.38 -24.93 7.97
N PRO A 69 8.56 -24.98 8.64
CA PRO A 69 8.97 -23.94 9.58
C PRO A 69 9.00 -22.55 8.95
N LEU A 70 8.42 -21.55 9.62
CA LEU A 70 8.38 -20.17 9.16
C LEU A 70 9.50 -19.35 9.80
N LYS A 71 10.41 -18.85 8.99
CA LYS A 71 11.46 -17.91 9.38
C LYS A 71 11.05 -16.50 8.98
N GLU A 72 11.11 -15.56 9.91
CA GLU A 72 10.93 -14.14 9.63
C GLU A 72 12.21 -13.54 9.08
N THR A 73 12.11 -12.82 7.97
CA THR A 73 13.23 -12.17 7.30
C THR A 73 12.84 -10.75 6.87
N THR A 74 13.83 -9.93 6.52
CA THR A 74 13.63 -8.56 6.06
C THR A 74 14.51 -8.32 4.84
N GLU A 75 13.94 -7.80 3.76
CA GLU A 75 14.75 -7.41 2.62
C GLU A 75 15.40 -6.03 2.86
N PRO A 76 16.61 -5.80 2.31
CA PRO A 76 17.43 -4.66 2.74
C PRO A 76 17.09 -3.33 2.07
N GLU A 77 16.33 -3.32 0.97
CA GLU A 77 16.16 -2.14 0.12
C GLU A 77 15.02 -1.22 0.60
N TYR A 78 13.87 -1.81 0.93
CA TYR A 78 12.68 -1.10 1.41
C TYR A 78 12.35 -1.42 2.88
N GLY A 79 12.97 -2.46 3.45
CA GLY A 79 12.68 -2.94 4.79
C GLY A 79 11.41 -3.79 4.89
N ASN A 80 10.93 -4.34 3.78
CA ASN A 80 9.78 -5.23 3.80
C ASN A 80 10.09 -6.49 4.59
N ARG A 81 9.24 -6.81 5.57
CA ARG A 81 9.31 -8.07 6.30
C ARG A 81 8.52 -9.14 5.58
N MET A 82 9.01 -10.37 5.66
CA MET A 82 8.38 -11.52 5.04
C MET A 82 8.62 -12.78 5.85
N PHE A 83 7.80 -13.78 5.62
CA PHE A 83 8.08 -15.14 6.03
C PHE A 83 8.77 -15.87 4.90
N TYR A 84 9.73 -16.71 5.28
CA TYR A 84 10.43 -17.64 4.42
C TYR A 84 10.24 -19.05 4.95
N ALA A 85 9.93 -20.00 4.06
CA ALA A 85 9.87 -21.43 4.35
C ALA A 85 10.62 -22.19 3.27
N HIS A 86 11.30 -23.28 3.66
CA HIS A 86 12.13 -24.08 2.78
C HIS A 86 12.07 -25.57 3.14
N THR A 87 12.19 -26.41 2.12
CA THR A 87 12.53 -27.81 2.24
C THR A 87 13.41 -28.24 1.06
N ASP A 88 14.43 -29.05 1.32
CA ASP A 88 15.27 -29.65 0.27
C ASP A 88 14.50 -30.64 -0.60
N LYS A 89 13.36 -31.12 -0.12
CA LYS A 89 12.54 -32.13 -0.81
C LYS A 89 11.07 -31.92 -0.53
N ALA A 90 10.35 -31.40 -1.52
CA ALA A 90 8.90 -31.28 -1.48
C ALA A 90 8.27 -32.66 -1.73
N ASP A 91 7.84 -33.36 -0.68
CA ASP A 91 7.29 -34.72 -0.73
C ASP A 91 5.77 -34.76 -0.45
N GLN A 92 5.15 -33.63 -0.08
CA GLN A 92 3.70 -33.52 0.09
C GLN A 92 3.05 -33.00 -1.20
N ALA A 93 1.80 -33.40 -1.46
CA ALA A 93 1.03 -32.90 -2.59
C ALA A 93 0.60 -31.44 -2.42
N GLU A 94 0.40 -31.00 -1.19
CA GLU A 94 0.03 -29.63 -0.83
C GLU A 94 0.78 -29.19 0.42
N TYR A 95 1.15 -27.89 0.45
CA TYR A 95 1.70 -27.20 1.62
C TYR A 95 0.79 -26.03 1.98
N HIS A 96 0.32 -26.01 3.23
CA HIS A 96 -0.63 -25.02 3.73
C HIS A 96 0.06 -24.05 4.68
N PHE A 97 -0.29 -22.77 4.56
CA PHE A 97 0.22 -21.73 5.42
C PHE A 97 -0.90 -20.79 5.83
N THR A 98 -0.87 -20.36 7.07
CA THR A 98 -1.85 -19.41 7.62
C THR A 98 -1.17 -18.45 8.60
N VAL A 99 -1.44 -17.15 8.43
CA VAL A 99 -1.08 -16.13 9.41
C VAL A 99 -2.33 -15.33 9.74
N LYS A 100 -2.62 -15.19 11.03
CA LYS A 100 -3.72 -14.35 11.51
C LYS A 100 -3.15 -13.08 12.13
N TYR A 101 -3.77 -11.97 11.78
CA TYR A 101 -3.40 -10.66 12.26
C TYR A 101 -4.58 -10.01 12.98
N ASP A 102 -4.27 -9.28 14.05
CA ASP A 102 -5.14 -8.27 14.65
C ASP A 102 -4.64 -6.91 14.14
N VAL A 103 -5.52 -6.15 13.47
CA VAL A 103 -5.14 -4.93 12.76
C VAL A 103 -6.03 -3.77 13.17
N VAL A 104 -5.42 -2.69 13.66
CA VAL A 104 -6.06 -1.39 13.81
C VAL A 104 -5.51 -0.46 12.74
N ARG A 105 -6.34 -0.13 11.75
CA ARG A 105 -6.01 0.81 10.69
C ARG A 105 -6.55 2.19 11.02
N LEU A 106 -5.69 3.21 10.92
CA LEU A 106 -6.05 4.62 11.01
C LEU A 106 -6.16 5.22 9.61
N GLU A 107 -7.03 6.19 9.45
CA GLU A 107 -7.07 7.02 8.25
C GLU A 107 -5.74 7.78 8.11
N HIS A 108 -5.08 7.63 6.97
CA HIS A 108 -3.87 8.38 6.66
C HIS A 108 -4.26 9.69 5.97
N LEU A 109 -4.21 10.78 6.70
CA LEU A 109 -4.38 12.12 6.13
C LEU A 109 -3.01 12.78 5.92
N ALA A 110 -2.87 13.48 4.81
CA ALA A 110 -1.67 14.24 4.52
C ALA A 110 -1.38 15.25 5.63
N ALA A 111 -0.14 15.29 6.10
CA ALA A 111 0.27 16.29 7.08
C ALA A 111 0.20 17.70 6.50
N VAL A 112 -0.19 18.67 7.32
CA VAL A 112 -0.14 20.10 6.95
C VAL A 112 1.31 20.56 6.87
N SER A 113 2.15 20.07 7.82
CA SER A 113 3.59 20.27 7.81
C SER A 113 4.28 19.22 8.67
N ILE A 114 5.56 18.95 8.41
CA ILE A 114 6.39 18.04 9.19
C ILE A 114 7.55 18.80 9.86
N LYS A 115 7.95 18.34 11.06
CA LYS A 115 9.04 18.97 11.83
C LYS A 115 10.42 18.56 11.32
N LYS A 116 10.56 17.32 10.79
CA LYS A 116 11.84 16.77 10.34
C LYS A 116 11.65 16.09 8.98
N PRO A 117 12.12 16.74 7.91
CA PRO A 117 12.14 16.10 6.58
C PRO A 117 13.06 14.88 6.56
N ALA A 118 12.73 13.90 5.70
CA ALA A 118 13.61 12.79 5.41
C ALA A 118 14.88 13.28 4.70
N SER A 119 15.98 12.58 4.94
CA SER A 119 17.26 12.88 4.29
C SER A 119 17.25 12.43 2.82
N ASP A 120 18.15 13.01 2.00
CA ASP A 120 18.28 12.60 0.61
C ASP A 120 18.68 11.12 0.46
N LYS A 121 19.41 10.57 1.46
CA LYS A 121 19.75 9.14 1.51
C LYS A 121 18.51 8.26 1.66
N GLU A 122 17.59 8.62 2.55
CA GLU A 122 16.33 7.89 2.77
C GLU A 122 15.41 7.99 1.55
N LEU A 123 15.46 9.11 0.81
CA LEU A 123 14.62 9.34 -0.36
C LEU A 123 15.22 8.80 -1.66
N HIS A 124 16.52 8.48 -1.68
CA HIS A 124 17.27 8.14 -2.90
C HIS A 124 16.63 7.02 -3.71
N ARG A 125 16.21 5.91 -3.03
CA ARG A 125 15.59 4.76 -3.73
C ARG A 125 14.29 5.14 -4.44
N PHE A 126 13.53 6.04 -3.85
CA PHE A 126 12.24 6.49 -4.36
C PHE A 126 12.34 7.53 -5.49
N LEU A 127 13.55 7.83 -5.94
CA LEU A 127 13.87 8.62 -7.13
C LEU A 127 14.36 7.75 -8.30
N GLN A 128 14.64 6.47 -8.05
CA GLN A 128 15.19 5.57 -9.08
C GLN A 128 14.07 4.95 -9.93
N ALA A 129 14.43 4.55 -11.14
CA ALA A 129 13.56 3.73 -11.97
C ALA A 129 13.37 2.33 -11.36
N ASP A 130 12.24 1.70 -11.67
CA ASP A 130 12.03 0.27 -11.54
C ASP A 130 11.92 -0.34 -12.95
N LYS A 131 12.07 -1.66 -13.09
CA LYS A 131 12.07 -2.37 -14.38
C LYS A 131 10.89 -1.98 -15.28
N LEU A 132 9.71 -1.80 -14.69
CA LEU A 132 8.48 -1.41 -15.38
C LEU A 132 8.03 0.04 -15.10
N VAL A 133 8.84 0.82 -14.37
CA VAL A 133 8.55 2.23 -14.03
C VAL A 133 9.74 3.10 -14.44
N PRO A 134 9.94 3.34 -15.76
CA PRO A 134 11.02 4.19 -16.24
C PRO A 134 10.77 5.65 -15.84
N ILE A 135 11.85 6.40 -15.68
CA ILE A 135 11.82 7.84 -15.35
C ILE A 135 12.22 8.74 -16.52
N THR A 136 12.33 8.15 -17.70
CA THR A 136 12.68 8.82 -18.97
C THR A 136 11.70 8.44 -20.07
N GLY A 137 11.82 9.06 -21.24
CA GLY A 137 10.93 8.80 -22.38
C GLY A 137 9.49 9.29 -22.13
N LYS A 138 8.51 8.54 -22.60
CA LYS A 138 7.09 8.93 -22.62
C LYS A 138 6.55 9.48 -21.29
N PRO A 139 6.76 8.82 -20.13
CA PRO A 139 6.24 9.36 -18.87
C PRO A 139 6.93 10.67 -18.46
N ALA A 140 8.22 10.87 -18.80
CA ALA A 140 8.91 12.11 -18.53
C ALA A 140 8.42 13.25 -19.44
N GLU A 141 8.11 12.96 -20.69
CA GLU A 141 7.49 13.92 -21.62
C GLU A 141 6.12 14.36 -21.12
N LEU A 142 5.26 13.41 -20.73
CA LEU A 142 3.94 13.68 -20.15
C LEU A 142 4.06 14.51 -18.87
N ALA A 143 5.03 14.18 -18.00
CA ALA A 143 5.26 14.96 -16.79
C ALA A 143 5.69 16.40 -17.10
N ALA A 144 6.56 16.61 -18.09
CA ALA A 144 6.99 17.95 -18.52
C ALA A 144 5.84 18.77 -19.12
N GLU A 145 4.91 18.14 -19.83
CA GLU A 145 3.70 18.80 -20.35
C GLU A 145 2.78 19.29 -19.22
N GLN A 146 2.68 18.55 -18.11
CA GLN A 146 1.83 18.89 -16.97
C GLN A 146 2.51 19.84 -15.98
N ALA A 147 3.83 19.73 -15.78
CA ALA A 147 4.58 20.59 -14.88
C ALA A 147 4.84 21.95 -15.50
N LYS A 148 4.26 23.01 -14.90
CA LYS A 148 4.48 24.38 -15.35
C LYS A 148 5.61 25.03 -14.55
N PRO A 149 6.34 26.01 -15.13
CA PRO A 149 7.36 26.77 -14.39
C PRO A 149 6.78 27.39 -13.11
N GLY A 150 7.51 27.27 -12.00
CA GLY A 150 7.11 27.82 -10.71
C GLY A 150 6.17 26.95 -9.86
N MET A 151 5.71 25.81 -10.37
CA MET A 151 4.95 24.86 -9.57
C MET A 151 5.79 24.25 -8.45
N SER A 152 5.22 24.19 -7.25
CA SER A 152 5.75 23.40 -6.15
C SER A 152 5.67 21.89 -6.46
N ASP A 153 6.36 21.05 -5.69
CA ASP A 153 6.27 19.59 -5.84
C ASP A 153 4.84 19.09 -5.54
N LEU A 154 4.13 19.74 -4.62
CA LEU A 154 2.73 19.43 -4.35
C LEU A 154 1.84 19.75 -5.56
N ASP A 155 2.02 20.92 -6.19
CA ASP A 155 1.24 21.31 -7.37
C ASP A 155 1.52 20.40 -8.56
N LYS A 156 2.78 19.99 -8.76
CA LYS A 156 3.14 19.00 -9.78
C LYS A 156 2.48 17.65 -9.50
N GLY A 157 2.57 17.16 -8.25
CA GLY A 157 1.89 15.93 -7.82
C GLY A 157 0.38 15.98 -8.09
N HIS A 158 -0.26 17.12 -7.81
CA HIS A 158 -1.67 17.33 -8.11
C HIS A 158 -1.96 17.34 -9.63
N ALA A 159 -1.09 17.96 -10.43
CA ALA A 159 -1.23 17.95 -11.88
C ALA A 159 -1.10 16.52 -12.45
N PHE A 160 -0.15 15.71 -11.96
CA PHE A 160 0.03 14.32 -12.37
C PHE A 160 -1.14 13.43 -11.93
N TYR A 161 -1.63 13.61 -10.70
CA TYR A 161 -2.84 12.96 -10.20
C TYR A 161 -4.04 13.23 -11.12
N ASN A 162 -4.30 14.49 -11.44
CA ASN A 162 -5.39 14.90 -12.32
C ASN A 162 -5.22 14.38 -13.75
N TYR A 163 -4.00 14.36 -14.27
CA TYR A 163 -3.71 13.81 -15.59
C TYR A 163 -4.05 12.31 -15.64
N VAL A 164 -3.54 11.52 -14.69
CA VAL A 164 -3.80 10.07 -14.64
C VAL A 164 -5.30 9.80 -14.45
N PHE A 165 -5.94 10.52 -13.50
CA PHE A 165 -7.39 10.41 -13.26
C PHE A 165 -8.23 10.66 -14.51
N SER A 166 -7.89 11.68 -15.30
CA SER A 166 -8.69 12.10 -16.46
C SER A 166 -8.41 11.30 -17.73
N THR A 167 -7.22 10.74 -17.86
CA THR A 167 -6.79 10.06 -19.09
C THR A 167 -6.89 8.54 -19.04
N MET A 168 -6.83 7.93 -17.85
CA MET A 168 -6.91 6.49 -17.69
C MET A 168 -8.32 6.02 -17.33
N LYS A 169 -8.63 4.77 -17.70
CA LYS A 169 -9.86 4.07 -17.33
C LYS A 169 -9.54 2.84 -16.49
N TYR A 170 -10.29 2.62 -15.41
CA TYR A 170 -10.19 1.38 -14.63
C TYR A 170 -10.86 0.24 -15.41
N ASP A 171 -10.07 -0.48 -16.18
CA ASP A 171 -10.51 -1.52 -17.08
C ASP A 171 -9.51 -2.69 -17.09
N LYS A 172 -10.01 -3.87 -16.74
CA LYS A 172 -9.26 -5.14 -16.65
C LYS A 172 -9.57 -6.10 -17.80
N THR A 173 -10.14 -5.60 -18.90
CA THR A 173 -10.41 -6.43 -20.07
C THR A 173 -9.17 -6.67 -20.92
N GLY A 174 -9.10 -7.81 -21.58
CA GLY A 174 -7.96 -8.19 -22.43
C GLY A 174 -6.68 -8.48 -21.63
N THR A 175 -5.53 -8.21 -22.24
CA THR A 175 -4.20 -8.52 -21.71
C THR A 175 -3.38 -7.26 -21.44
N GLY A 176 -2.27 -7.40 -20.70
CA GLY A 176 -1.28 -6.33 -20.44
C GLY A 176 -1.50 -5.56 -19.16
N TRP A 177 -2.74 -5.44 -18.67
CA TRP A 177 -3.05 -4.73 -17.42
C TRP A 177 -2.54 -5.48 -16.17
N GLY A 178 -2.39 -4.73 -15.08
CA GLY A 178 -2.07 -5.27 -13.75
C GLY A 178 -0.59 -5.52 -13.49
N LYS A 179 0.27 -5.32 -14.50
CA LYS A 179 1.73 -5.41 -14.34
C LYS A 179 2.33 -4.11 -13.81
N GLY A 180 1.61 -2.99 -13.92
CA GLY A 180 2.15 -1.67 -13.67
C GLY A 180 3.29 -1.35 -14.63
N ASP A 181 3.18 -1.79 -15.87
CA ASP A 181 4.05 -1.37 -16.96
C ASP A 181 3.63 0.03 -17.40
N THR A 182 4.44 1.01 -17.02
CA THR A 182 4.16 2.42 -17.27
C THR A 182 4.02 2.74 -18.76
N LEU A 183 4.84 2.14 -19.62
CA LEU A 183 4.79 2.42 -21.05
C LEU A 183 3.49 1.88 -21.65
N TRP A 184 3.16 0.63 -21.31
CA TRP A 184 1.88 0.05 -21.72
C TRP A 184 0.68 0.86 -21.21
N ALA A 185 0.70 1.32 -19.94
CA ALA A 185 -0.37 2.11 -19.35
C ALA A 185 -0.51 3.49 -20.00
N CYS A 186 0.60 4.15 -20.35
CA CYS A 186 0.61 5.41 -21.07
C CYS A 186 -0.02 5.30 -22.47
N ASP A 187 0.21 4.18 -23.15
CA ASP A 187 -0.31 3.95 -24.51
C ASP A 187 -1.76 3.46 -24.48
N SER A 188 -2.06 2.47 -23.64
CA SER A 188 -3.40 1.86 -23.55
C SER A 188 -4.43 2.74 -22.84
N LYS A 189 -3.97 3.67 -21.97
CA LYS A 189 -4.78 4.56 -21.12
C LYS A 189 -5.84 3.82 -20.30
N ARG A 190 -5.51 2.62 -19.85
CA ARG A 190 -6.38 1.77 -19.04
C ARG A 190 -5.56 0.84 -18.16
N GLY A 191 -6.22 0.19 -17.22
CA GLY A 191 -5.62 -0.82 -16.36
C GLY A 191 -6.27 -0.88 -14.99
N ASN A 192 -5.59 -1.47 -14.03
CA ASN A 192 -6.01 -1.50 -12.62
C ASN A 192 -5.21 -0.50 -11.76
N CYS A 193 -5.32 -0.62 -10.44
CA CYS A 193 -4.59 0.24 -9.50
C CYS A 193 -3.07 0.26 -9.76
N THR A 194 -2.46 -0.88 -10.11
CA THR A 194 -1.02 -0.98 -10.37
C THR A 194 -0.61 -0.10 -11.56
N ASP A 195 -1.41 -0.12 -12.63
CA ASP A 195 -1.14 0.64 -13.86
C ASP A 195 -1.33 2.15 -13.64
N PHE A 196 -2.39 2.55 -12.93
CA PHE A 196 -2.63 3.95 -12.56
C PHE A 196 -1.45 4.53 -11.77
N HIS A 197 -1.04 3.84 -10.70
CA HIS A 197 -0.01 4.35 -9.82
C HIS A 197 1.40 4.25 -10.43
N SER A 198 1.65 3.31 -11.36
CA SER A 198 2.94 3.26 -12.07
C SER A 198 3.16 4.50 -12.94
N VAL A 199 2.12 4.97 -13.65
CA VAL A 199 2.21 6.21 -14.45
C VAL A 199 2.47 7.40 -13.53
N PHE A 200 1.72 7.55 -12.44
CA PHE A 200 1.89 8.63 -11.47
C PHE A 200 3.30 8.66 -10.87
N ILE A 201 3.80 7.51 -10.41
CA ILE A 201 5.12 7.39 -9.79
C ILE A 201 6.22 7.69 -10.79
N SER A 202 6.10 7.19 -12.02
CA SER A 202 7.04 7.45 -13.10
C SER A 202 7.11 8.94 -13.44
N MET A 203 5.96 9.61 -13.59
CA MET A 203 5.89 11.06 -13.81
C MET A 203 6.52 11.83 -12.65
N SER A 204 6.20 11.49 -11.41
CA SER A 204 6.74 12.15 -10.21
C SER A 204 8.27 12.02 -10.14
N ARG A 205 8.79 10.80 -10.25
CA ARG A 205 10.23 10.52 -10.20
C ARG A 205 11.00 11.18 -11.35
N SER A 206 10.42 11.30 -12.55
CA SER A 206 11.03 12.00 -13.70
C SER A 206 11.23 13.49 -13.40
N GLN A 207 10.39 14.09 -12.56
CA GLN A 207 10.48 15.47 -12.09
C GLN A 207 11.24 15.62 -10.77
N LYS A 208 12.00 14.59 -10.36
CA LYS A 208 12.79 14.56 -9.12
C LYS A 208 11.96 14.63 -7.85
N ILE A 209 10.69 14.23 -7.91
CA ILE A 209 9.81 14.10 -6.77
C ILE A 209 9.86 12.64 -6.32
N PRO A 210 10.38 12.32 -5.10
CA PRO A 210 10.38 10.95 -4.60
C PRO A 210 8.96 10.43 -4.53
N ALA A 211 8.73 9.23 -5.06
CA ALA A 211 7.42 8.60 -5.03
C ALA A 211 7.56 7.09 -4.79
N ARG A 212 6.64 6.52 -3.99
CA ARG A 212 6.68 5.11 -3.63
C ARG A 212 5.37 4.41 -3.91
N PHE A 213 5.50 3.14 -4.17
CA PHE A 213 4.42 2.22 -4.39
C PHE A 213 4.14 1.46 -3.10
N GLU A 214 2.88 1.35 -2.71
CA GLU A 214 2.45 0.59 -1.55
C GLU A 214 1.49 -0.50 -1.96
N MET A 215 1.73 -1.71 -1.47
CA MET A 215 0.95 -2.90 -1.76
C MET A 215 0.24 -3.40 -0.52
N GLY A 216 -1.02 -3.75 -0.69
CA GLY A 216 -1.83 -4.25 0.40
C GLY A 216 -3.11 -4.90 -0.08
N LEU A 217 -4.07 -4.96 0.83
CA LEU A 217 -5.40 -5.50 0.60
C LEU A 217 -6.43 -4.40 0.87
N SER A 218 -7.50 -4.38 0.09
CA SER A 218 -8.65 -3.51 0.32
C SER A 218 -9.79 -4.32 0.95
N LEU A 219 -10.34 -3.80 2.04
CA LEU A 219 -11.50 -4.37 2.70
C LEU A 219 -12.76 -3.69 2.14
N PRO A 220 -13.81 -4.43 1.79
CA PRO A 220 -15.05 -3.85 1.32
C PRO A 220 -15.63 -2.83 2.32
N GLU A 221 -16.01 -1.66 1.83
CA GLU A 221 -16.64 -0.63 2.65
C GLU A 221 -18.03 -1.12 3.12
N GLY A 222 -18.36 -0.92 4.39
CA GLY A 222 -19.65 -1.28 4.97
C GLY A 222 -19.85 -2.78 5.24
N GLN A 223 -18.89 -3.64 4.95
CA GLN A 223 -18.92 -5.05 5.33
C GLN A 223 -18.11 -5.28 6.61
N THR A 224 -18.66 -6.07 7.51
CA THR A 224 -18.02 -6.44 8.79
C THR A 224 -17.19 -7.72 8.69
N SER A 225 -17.36 -8.51 7.64
CA SER A 225 -16.57 -9.70 7.36
C SER A 225 -16.69 -10.11 5.91
N GLY A 226 -15.74 -10.90 5.41
CA GLY A 226 -15.80 -11.42 4.05
C GLY A 226 -14.47 -11.93 3.53
N GLN A 227 -14.51 -12.48 2.32
CA GLN A 227 -13.32 -12.86 1.56
C GLN A 227 -12.76 -11.64 0.84
N ILE A 228 -11.43 -11.56 0.75
CA ILE A 228 -10.72 -10.54 -0.01
C ILE A 228 -10.25 -11.20 -1.31
N ALA A 229 -10.89 -10.83 -2.41
CA ALA A 229 -10.68 -11.49 -3.71
C ALA A 229 -9.37 -11.10 -4.41
N GLY A 230 -8.70 -10.03 -3.99
CA GLY A 230 -7.50 -9.55 -4.67
C GLY A 230 -6.75 -8.51 -3.87
N TYR A 231 -5.63 -8.06 -4.43
CA TYR A 231 -4.83 -7.00 -3.85
C TYR A 231 -5.35 -5.61 -4.22
N HIS A 232 -4.91 -4.63 -3.46
CA HIS A 232 -4.99 -3.21 -3.80
C HIS A 232 -3.62 -2.56 -3.61
N CYS A 233 -3.35 -1.54 -4.40
CA CYS A 233 -2.15 -0.74 -4.27
C CYS A 233 -2.48 0.74 -4.38
N TRP A 234 -1.63 1.55 -3.82
CA TRP A 234 -1.73 3.00 -3.83
C TRP A 234 -0.35 3.61 -3.90
N ALA A 235 -0.26 4.93 -3.90
CA ALA A 235 1.01 5.61 -3.99
C ALA A 235 1.13 6.73 -2.95
N GLU A 236 2.36 7.11 -2.69
CA GLU A 236 2.70 8.32 -2.00
C GLU A 236 3.81 9.04 -2.75
N PHE A 237 3.81 10.37 -2.71
CA PHE A 237 4.93 11.17 -3.16
C PHE A 237 5.40 12.09 -2.03
N TYR A 238 6.66 12.47 -2.07
CA TYR A 238 7.28 13.19 -0.97
C TYR A 238 7.42 14.67 -1.27
N THR A 239 6.97 15.51 -0.34
CA THR A 239 7.28 16.94 -0.33
C THR A 239 8.04 17.30 0.94
N ARG A 240 8.97 18.26 0.86
CA ARG A 240 9.84 18.59 2.01
C ARG A 240 9.10 19.22 3.18
N ASP A 241 7.98 19.86 2.92
CA ASP A 241 7.14 20.53 3.93
C ASP A 241 6.09 19.59 4.56
N ARG A 242 5.59 18.60 3.82
CA ARG A 242 4.50 17.71 4.27
C ARG A 242 4.91 16.25 4.50
N GLY A 243 6.10 15.84 4.02
CA GLY A 243 6.52 14.45 4.06
C GLY A 243 5.86 13.60 2.97
N TRP A 244 5.59 12.35 3.27
CA TRP A 244 4.89 11.45 2.38
C TRP A 244 3.42 11.84 2.26
N PHE A 245 3.01 12.18 1.06
CA PHE A 245 1.67 12.66 0.73
C PHE A 245 0.89 11.54 0.03
N PRO A 246 -0.20 11.04 0.65
CA PRO A 246 -0.94 9.89 0.16
C PRO A 246 -1.80 10.23 -1.06
N VAL A 247 -1.86 9.32 -2.03
CA VAL A 247 -2.75 9.40 -3.19
C VAL A 247 -3.29 8.03 -3.58
N ASP A 248 -4.57 7.96 -3.94
CA ASP A 248 -5.18 6.76 -4.51
C ASP A 248 -6.04 7.11 -5.73
N ILE A 249 -5.40 7.16 -6.90
CA ILE A 249 -6.03 7.62 -8.14
C ILE A 249 -7.06 6.61 -8.63
N SER A 250 -6.81 5.33 -8.39
CA SER A 250 -7.72 4.27 -8.84
C SER A 250 -9.01 4.20 -8.01
N GLU A 251 -8.95 4.47 -6.70
CA GLU A 251 -10.17 4.60 -5.89
C GLU A 251 -10.90 5.92 -6.20
N ALA A 252 -10.18 7.01 -6.41
CA ALA A 252 -10.77 8.26 -6.91
C ALA A 252 -11.53 8.05 -8.22
N TRP A 253 -10.99 7.27 -9.14
CA TRP A 253 -11.63 6.98 -10.43
C TRP A 253 -12.91 6.16 -10.28
N LYS A 254 -12.95 5.21 -9.35
CA LYS A 254 -14.13 4.40 -9.05
C LYS A 254 -15.19 5.19 -8.27
N HIS A 255 -14.76 6.15 -7.45
CA HIS A 255 -15.56 6.98 -6.55
C HIS A 255 -15.30 8.46 -6.82
N GLN A 256 -15.83 8.94 -7.95
CA GLN A 256 -15.51 10.29 -8.45
C GLN A 256 -15.88 11.41 -7.49
N GLU A 257 -16.89 11.21 -6.65
CA GLU A 257 -17.28 12.09 -5.56
C GLU A 257 -16.23 12.19 -4.44
N LYS A 258 -15.31 11.21 -4.36
CA LYS A 258 -14.18 11.19 -3.41
C LYS A 258 -12.84 11.60 -4.07
N LYS A 259 -12.86 12.17 -5.26
CA LYS A 259 -11.64 12.54 -5.99
C LYS A 259 -10.69 13.40 -5.16
N ASP A 260 -11.20 14.47 -4.56
CA ASP A 260 -10.40 15.39 -3.77
C ASP A 260 -9.94 14.77 -2.44
N TYR A 261 -10.70 13.83 -1.89
CA TYR A 261 -10.33 13.08 -0.71
C TYR A 261 -9.11 12.20 -0.97
N PHE A 262 -9.09 11.45 -2.07
CA PHE A 262 -7.98 10.56 -2.41
C PHE A 262 -6.73 11.28 -2.95
N PHE A 263 -6.75 12.59 -3.07
CA PHE A 263 -5.57 13.43 -3.16
C PHE A 263 -5.27 14.02 -1.78
N GLY A 264 -4.60 13.26 -0.93
CA GLY A 264 -4.24 13.64 0.43
C GLY A 264 -4.76 12.71 1.51
N ALA A 265 -5.40 11.58 1.13
CA ALA A 265 -5.86 10.60 2.10
C ALA A 265 -5.81 9.16 1.57
N HIS A 266 -5.54 8.23 2.51
CA HIS A 266 -5.89 6.82 2.37
C HIS A 266 -6.89 6.46 3.46
N ASP A 267 -7.99 5.84 3.07
CA ASP A 267 -9.05 5.45 4.00
C ASP A 267 -8.64 4.30 4.94
N VAL A 268 -9.55 3.96 5.86
CA VAL A 268 -9.36 2.87 6.83
C VAL A 268 -9.61 1.48 6.26
N ASN A 269 -10.11 1.38 5.03
CA ASN A 269 -10.52 0.13 4.41
C ASN A 269 -9.35 -0.58 3.70
N ARG A 270 -8.18 -0.61 4.33
CA ARG A 270 -6.97 -1.20 3.75
C ARG A 270 -6.00 -1.71 4.81
N VAL A 271 -5.15 -2.62 4.43
CA VAL A 271 -3.98 -3.04 5.21
C VAL A 271 -2.78 -3.12 4.29
N GLN A 272 -1.67 -2.48 4.68
CA GLN A 272 -0.42 -2.47 3.93
C GLN A 272 0.44 -3.67 4.30
N PHE A 273 1.07 -4.26 3.30
CA PHE A 273 2.00 -5.37 3.45
C PHE A 273 3.41 -5.04 3.00
N SER A 274 3.58 -4.35 1.86
CA SER A 274 4.91 -4.04 1.36
C SER A 274 4.97 -2.68 0.66
N VAL A 275 6.19 -2.18 0.50
CA VAL A 275 6.54 -0.95 -0.19
C VAL A 275 7.50 -1.27 -1.33
N GLY A 276 7.41 -0.52 -2.41
CA GLY A 276 8.36 -0.59 -3.50
C GLY A 276 8.03 -1.62 -4.57
N ARG A 277 8.93 -1.68 -5.54
CA ARG A 277 8.88 -2.59 -6.68
C ARG A 277 10.25 -3.15 -6.96
N ASP A 278 10.31 -4.19 -7.80
CA ASP A 278 11.55 -4.92 -8.10
C ASP A 278 12.24 -5.40 -6.82
N VAL A 279 11.46 -6.03 -5.94
CA VAL A 279 11.89 -6.43 -4.60
C VAL A 279 12.84 -7.63 -4.70
N GLU A 280 14.02 -7.50 -4.08
CA GLU A 280 14.91 -8.63 -3.83
C GLU A 280 14.50 -9.29 -2.52
N LEU A 281 14.10 -10.56 -2.56
CA LEU A 281 13.62 -11.28 -1.39
C LEU A 281 14.76 -11.65 -0.42
N SER A 282 14.42 -12.03 0.79
CA SER A 282 15.41 -12.47 1.80
C SER A 282 14.97 -13.81 2.44
N PRO A 283 15.74 -14.92 2.26
CA PRO A 283 16.91 -15.05 1.40
C PRO A 283 16.62 -14.68 -0.05
N ARG A 284 17.67 -14.36 -0.83
CA ARG A 284 17.52 -13.98 -2.23
C ARG A 284 16.96 -15.16 -3.05
N GLN A 285 15.95 -14.88 -3.86
CA GLN A 285 15.39 -15.80 -4.86
C GLN A 285 16.39 -16.07 -6.00
N HIS A 286 16.23 -17.18 -6.69
CA HIS A 286 17.03 -17.54 -7.86
C HIS A 286 16.60 -16.77 -9.11
N GLY A 287 15.28 -16.55 -9.24
CA GLY A 287 14.70 -15.82 -10.37
C GLY A 287 14.93 -14.31 -10.34
N ASP A 288 14.25 -13.61 -11.24
CA ASP A 288 14.22 -12.15 -11.30
C ASP A 288 13.67 -11.55 -10.00
N ARG A 289 14.00 -10.28 -9.72
CA ARG A 289 13.36 -9.52 -8.66
C ARG A 289 11.84 -9.53 -8.81
N VAL A 290 11.12 -9.63 -7.70
CA VAL A 290 9.66 -9.69 -7.70
C VAL A 290 9.09 -8.31 -7.99
N ASN A 291 8.25 -8.20 -9.00
CA ASN A 291 7.68 -6.93 -9.42
C ASN A 291 7.01 -6.15 -8.26
N TYR A 292 6.26 -6.85 -7.42
CA TYR A 292 5.69 -6.36 -6.15
C TYR A 292 5.35 -7.55 -5.24
N LEU A 293 5.38 -7.35 -3.93
CA LEU A 293 5.23 -8.42 -2.96
C LEU A 293 3.93 -8.25 -2.17
N ILE A 294 2.89 -9.01 -2.53
CA ILE A 294 1.60 -9.07 -1.83
C ILE A 294 1.10 -10.50 -1.68
N PHE A 295 1.36 -11.36 -2.65
CA PHE A 295 1.07 -12.79 -2.62
C PHE A 295 2.35 -13.59 -2.46
N PRO A 296 2.27 -14.88 -2.08
CA PRO A 296 3.43 -15.73 -2.00
C PRO A 296 4.17 -15.82 -3.33
N TYR A 297 5.49 -15.68 -3.27
CA TYR A 297 6.41 -16.04 -4.35
C TYR A 297 7.01 -17.39 -4.01
N VAL A 298 6.96 -18.31 -4.95
CA VAL A 298 7.38 -19.69 -4.75
C VAL A 298 8.37 -20.08 -5.83
N GLU A 299 9.41 -20.77 -5.45
CA GLU A 299 10.34 -21.44 -6.36
C GLU A 299 10.35 -22.94 -6.08
N LEU A 300 10.23 -23.76 -7.13
CA LEU A 300 10.46 -25.19 -7.11
C LEU A 300 11.69 -25.48 -7.98
N ASP A 301 12.71 -26.11 -7.42
CA ASP A 301 13.98 -26.36 -8.08
C ASP A 301 14.64 -25.06 -8.61
N GLY A 302 14.53 -23.96 -7.85
CA GLY A 302 15.05 -22.64 -8.20
C GLY A 302 14.32 -21.95 -9.36
N GLN A 303 13.16 -22.47 -9.79
CA GLN A 303 12.34 -21.87 -10.84
C GLN A 303 11.03 -21.34 -10.28
N SER A 304 10.59 -20.17 -10.77
CA SER A 304 9.30 -19.59 -10.37
C SER A 304 8.15 -20.57 -10.54
N TYR A 305 7.40 -20.79 -9.47
CA TYR A 305 6.35 -21.80 -9.40
C TYR A 305 5.00 -21.16 -9.00
N PRO A 306 4.09 -20.93 -9.97
CA PRO A 306 2.88 -20.14 -9.73
C PRO A 306 1.69 -20.94 -9.19
N ASN A 307 1.84 -22.24 -8.88
CA ASN A 307 0.74 -23.10 -8.45
C ASN A 307 0.35 -22.85 -6.98
N VAL A 308 -0.16 -21.64 -6.72
CA VAL A 308 -0.52 -21.14 -5.40
C VAL A 308 -1.98 -20.69 -5.39
N ALA A 309 -2.74 -21.15 -4.38
CA ALA A 309 -4.12 -20.72 -4.17
C ALA A 309 -4.20 -19.89 -2.87
N ASN A 310 -4.57 -18.61 -2.99
CA ASN A 310 -4.75 -17.71 -1.86
C ASN A 310 -6.18 -17.79 -1.30
N ALA A 311 -6.32 -17.72 0.04
CA ALA A 311 -7.60 -17.64 0.74
C ALA A 311 -7.46 -16.59 1.86
N ILE A 312 -7.84 -15.35 1.57
CA ILE A 312 -7.69 -14.23 2.48
C ILE A 312 -9.06 -13.75 2.89
N SER A 313 -9.27 -13.58 4.20
CA SER A 313 -10.55 -13.10 4.75
C SER A 313 -10.32 -12.17 5.92
N PHE A 314 -11.35 -11.39 6.24
CA PHE A 314 -11.35 -10.49 7.39
C PHE A 314 -12.65 -10.60 8.18
N SER A 315 -12.60 -10.18 9.45
CA SER A 315 -13.76 -9.95 10.28
C SER A 315 -13.50 -8.78 11.23
N GLU A 316 -14.47 -7.87 11.37
CA GLU A 316 -14.37 -6.77 12.32
C GLU A 316 -14.35 -7.25 13.76
N VAL A 317 -13.56 -6.59 14.59
CA VAL A 317 -13.57 -6.79 16.03
C VAL A 317 -14.60 -5.83 16.63
N ALA A 318 -15.62 -6.40 17.29
CA ALA A 318 -16.66 -5.59 17.94
C ALA A 318 -16.06 -4.74 19.06
N SER A 319 -16.39 -3.46 19.11
CA SER A 319 -15.88 -2.46 20.06
C SER A 319 -16.09 -2.78 21.56
N GLY A 320 -16.75 -3.91 21.90
CA GLY A 320 -16.93 -4.39 23.27
C GLY A 320 -15.95 -5.48 23.74
N GLN A 321 -15.07 -5.99 22.87
CA GLN A 321 -14.14 -7.08 23.21
C GLN A 321 -12.78 -6.63 23.72
N GLU A 322 -12.43 -5.35 23.63
CA GLU A 322 -11.14 -4.82 24.14
C GLU A 322 -10.99 -4.92 25.66
N ALA A 323 -12.08 -4.79 26.42
CA ALA A 323 -12.05 -4.82 27.89
C ALA A 323 -11.72 -6.21 28.48
N THR A 324 -11.93 -7.29 27.77
CA THR A 324 -11.78 -8.66 28.30
C THR A 324 -10.39 -9.28 28.02
N ARG A 325 -9.63 -8.74 27.07
CA ARG A 325 -8.27 -9.25 26.75
C ARG A 325 -7.15 -8.57 27.55
N ALA A 326 -7.39 -7.40 28.14
CA ALA A 326 -6.40 -6.71 28.99
C ALA A 326 -6.33 -7.24 30.45
N SER A 327 -7.24 -8.16 30.83
CA SER A 327 -7.36 -8.74 32.19
C SER A 327 -7.01 -10.22 32.28
N ARG A 328 -6.31 -10.79 31.29
CA ARG A 328 -5.81 -12.17 31.37
C ARG A 328 -4.32 -12.27 31.10
#